data_293d05ceb10b7a698978170966cabfd3
#
_entry.id   293d05ceb10b7a698978170966cabfd3
#
_cell.length_a   1.000
_cell.length_b   1.000
_cell.length_c   1.000
_cell.angle_alpha   90.00
_cell.angle_beta   90.00
_cell.angle_gamma   90.00
#
_symmetry.space_group_name_H-M   'P 1'
#
loop_
_entity.id
_entity.type
_entity.pdbx_description
1 polymer ?
#
loop_
_entity_poly.entity_id
_entity_poly.type
_entity_poly.pdbx_seq_one_letter_code
_entity_poly.pdbx_strand_id
1 'polypeptide(L)'
;EVDYYNQRTKDMIFDVPLSYTTGFGSILKNVGEMENKGIEFLINANVLRNKDFSWDVRFTGTANKNKIIKLATEKPIENTLTIRKVGEAYNTFYMPEYAGVDPETGEAMWYKGQEGDEKTKNVNEAGQRIVGSADPKFYGGFGMNFKYKGFDFSFDTSFTLGNKVYNSGFAFDMQVGHYFLGPVSNYVYDN
;
A
#
# COMPACT_ATOMS: atom_id res chain seq x y z
N GLU A 1 -24.04 -12.09 -6.53
CA GLU A 1 -24.05 -10.73 -7.02
C GLU A 1 -22.64 -10.41 -7.52
N VAL A 2 -22.55 -9.74 -8.66
CA VAL A 2 -21.27 -9.29 -9.25
C VAL A 2 -21.51 -7.90 -9.81
N ASP A 3 -20.68 -6.95 -9.38
CA ASP A 3 -20.76 -5.56 -9.79
C ASP A 3 -19.43 -5.11 -10.41
N TYR A 4 -19.51 -4.41 -11.53
CA TYR A 4 -18.39 -3.71 -12.13
C TYR A 4 -18.60 -2.20 -11.97
N TYR A 5 -17.58 -1.50 -11.49
CA TYR A 5 -17.63 -0.06 -11.37
C TYR A 5 -16.44 0.61 -12.05
N ASN A 6 -16.70 1.83 -12.54
CA ASN A 6 -15.69 2.77 -13.00
C ASN A 6 -16.11 4.15 -12.53
N GLN A 7 -15.43 4.63 -11.49
CA GLN A 7 -15.73 5.91 -10.85
C GLN A 7 -14.58 6.89 -11.08
N ARG A 8 -14.92 8.08 -11.59
CA ARG A 8 -13.96 9.18 -11.76
C ARG A 8 -14.33 10.32 -10.82
N THR A 9 -13.39 10.64 -9.93
CA THR A 9 -13.49 11.79 -9.02
C THR A 9 -12.70 12.94 -9.63
N LYS A 10 -13.35 14.09 -9.77
CA LYS A 10 -12.77 15.33 -10.30
C LYS A 10 -12.66 16.36 -9.19
N ASP A 11 -11.89 17.40 -9.45
CA ASP A 11 -11.74 18.55 -8.55
C ASP A 11 -11.28 18.17 -7.15
N MET A 12 -10.40 17.14 -7.08
CA MET A 12 -9.79 16.75 -5.83
C MET A 12 -8.85 17.85 -5.32
N ILE A 13 -8.86 18.04 -4.01
CA ILE A 13 -7.99 18.99 -3.34
C ILE A 13 -6.61 18.36 -3.19
N PHE A 14 -5.60 18.99 -3.75
CA PHE A 14 -4.20 18.65 -3.56
C PHE A 14 -3.44 19.79 -2.92
N ASP A 15 -2.49 19.41 -2.08
CA ASP A 15 -1.47 20.31 -1.55
C ASP A 15 -0.39 20.49 -2.62
N VAL A 16 -0.36 21.65 -3.24
CA VAL A 16 0.53 21.98 -4.36
C VAL A 16 1.72 22.77 -3.81
N PRO A 17 2.95 22.24 -3.90
CA PRO A 17 4.14 22.95 -3.48
C PRO A 17 4.29 24.29 -4.22
N LEU A 18 4.65 25.33 -3.50
CA LEU A 18 4.96 26.64 -4.05
C LEU A 18 6.48 26.90 -3.97
N SER A 19 6.96 27.82 -4.83
CA SER A 19 8.31 28.30 -4.70
C SER A 19 8.49 29.01 -3.35
N TYR A 20 9.58 28.76 -2.66
CA TYR A 20 9.93 29.42 -1.38
C TYR A 20 9.94 30.94 -1.46
N THR A 21 10.08 31.52 -2.65
CA THR A 21 10.03 32.98 -2.88
C THR A 21 8.64 33.58 -2.60
N THR A 22 7.58 32.76 -2.50
CA THR A 22 6.22 33.22 -2.19
C THR A 22 5.96 33.39 -0.70
N GLY A 23 6.86 32.93 0.17
CA GLY A 23 6.68 32.89 1.61
C GLY A 23 5.75 31.78 2.13
N PHE A 24 5.17 30.95 1.24
CA PHE A 24 4.34 29.81 1.57
C PHE A 24 4.97 28.54 1.00
N GLY A 25 4.91 27.43 1.78
CA GLY A 25 5.44 26.12 1.33
C GLY A 25 4.53 25.46 0.30
N SER A 26 3.23 25.64 0.43
CA SER A 26 2.22 25.00 -0.44
C SER A 26 0.89 25.74 -0.42
N ILE A 27 0.00 25.38 -1.33
CA ILE A 27 -1.38 25.86 -1.40
C ILE A 27 -2.32 24.72 -1.77
N LEU A 28 -3.48 24.65 -1.14
CA LEU A 28 -4.54 23.72 -1.50
C LEU A 28 -5.27 24.17 -2.78
N LYS A 29 -5.34 23.30 -3.78
CA LYS A 29 -6.06 23.56 -5.06
C LYS A 29 -6.95 22.39 -5.46
N ASN A 30 -8.12 22.71 -6.01
CA ASN A 30 -9.08 21.76 -6.59
C ASN A 30 -8.71 21.48 -8.05
N VAL A 31 -7.80 20.58 -8.32
CA VAL A 31 -7.21 20.42 -9.66
C VAL A 31 -6.86 19.00 -10.04
N GLY A 32 -7.10 18.04 -9.15
CA GLY A 32 -6.78 16.64 -9.38
C GLY A 32 -7.96 15.84 -9.92
N GLU A 33 -7.66 14.80 -10.67
CA GLU A 33 -8.62 13.78 -11.06
C GLU A 33 -8.07 12.39 -10.79
N MET A 34 -8.91 11.50 -10.30
CA MET A 34 -8.59 10.13 -9.98
C MET A 34 -9.66 9.18 -10.50
N GLU A 35 -9.25 8.04 -10.98
CA GLU A 35 -10.12 6.94 -11.40
C GLU A 35 -9.97 5.76 -10.44
N ASN A 36 -11.10 5.19 -10.01
CA ASN A 36 -11.19 3.91 -9.36
C ASN A 36 -12.06 3.00 -10.20
N LYS A 37 -11.55 1.85 -10.59
CA LYS A 37 -12.31 0.84 -11.31
C LYS A 37 -12.04 -0.53 -10.77
N GLY A 38 -13.07 -1.34 -10.76
CA GLY A 38 -12.93 -2.66 -10.16
C GLY A 38 -14.15 -3.55 -10.37
N ILE A 39 -14.03 -4.72 -9.78
CA ILE A 39 -15.09 -5.72 -9.73
C ILE A 39 -15.30 -6.08 -8.26
N GLU A 40 -16.56 -6.11 -7.85
CA GLU A 40 -17.00 -6.57 -6.54
C GLU A 40 -17.88 -7.80 -6.70
N PHE A 41 -17.77 -8.72 -5.79
CA PHE A 41 -18.66 -9.87 -5.78
C PHE A 41 -19.02 -10.29 -4.37
N LEU A 42 -20.26 -10.74 -4.23
CA LEU A 42 -20.84 -11.29 -3.03
C LEU A 42 -21.42 -12.67 -3.34
N ILE A 43 -20.97 -13.68 -2.62
CA ILE A 43 -21.48 -15.04 -2.68
C ILE A 43 -22.05 -15.37 -1.30
N ASN A 44 -23.35 -15.70 -1.24
CA ASN A 44 -23.99 -16.28 -0.08
C ASN A 44 -24.52 -17.65 -0.49
N ALA A 45 -24.15 -18.70 0.22
CA ALA A 45 -24.56 -20.06 -0.07
C ALA A 45 -25.01 -20.78 1.19
N ASN A 46 -26.19 -21.38 1.13
CA ASN A 46 -26.59 -22.41 2.06
C ASN A 46 -26.03 -23.75 1.53
N VAL A 47 -24.91 -24.19 2.09
CA VAL A 47 -24.19 -25.37 1.60
C VAL A 47 -24.93 -26.63 1.99
N LEU A 48 -25.47 -26.65 3.20
CA LEU A 48 -26.24 -27.76 3.73
C LEU A 48 -27.28 -27.26 4.72
N ARG A 49 -28.51 -27.76 4.60
CA ARG A 49 -29.59 -27.49 5.56
C ARG A 49 -30.44 -28.73 5.72
N ASN A 50 -30.51 -29.28 6.94
CA ASN A 50 -31.40 -30.33 7.32
C ASN A 50 -31.98 -30.03 8.72
N LYS A 51 -32.72 -31.00 9.29
CA LYS A 51 -33.42 -30.83 10.58
C LYS A 51 -32.47 -30.46 11.74
N ASP A 52 -31.29 -31.05 11.78
CA ASP A 52 -30.37 -30.98 12.90
C ASP A 52 -29.10 -30.15 12.59
N PHE A 53 -28.86 -29.83 11.31
CA PHE A 53 -27.64 -29.16 10.88
C PHE A 53 -27.91 -28.12 9.79
N SER A 54 -27.29 -26.96 9.90
CA SER A 54 -27.16 -25.97 8.80
C SER A 54 -25.74 -25.46 8.66
N TRP A 55 -25.34 -25.24 7.42
CA TRP A 55 -24.06 -24.67 7.08
C TRP A 55 -24.24 -23.59 6.01
N ASP A 56 -23.96 -22.36 6.39
CA ASP A 56 -24.03 -21.18 5.54
C ASP A 56 -22.60 -20.62 5.33
N VAL A 57 -22.32 -20.23 4.10
CA VAL A 57 -21.05 -19.63 3.71
C VAL A 57 -21.30 -18.27 3.06
N ARG A 58 -20.51 -17.29 3.43
CA ARG A 58 -20.48 -15.96 2.81
C ARG A 58 -19.05 -15.65 2.34
N PHE A 59 -18.93 -15.19 1.10
CA PHE A 59 -17.68 -14.72 0.55
C PHE A 59 -17.90 -13.37 -0.13
N THR A 60 -17.05 -12.39 0.19
CA THR A 60 -17.01 -11.08 -0.45
C THR A 60 -15.61 -10.83 -1.00
N GLY A 61 -15.53 -10.22 -2.16
CA GLY A 61 -14.23 -9.88 -2.75
C GLY A 61 -14.33 -8.64 -3.64
N THR A 62 -13.30 -7.80 -3.55
CA THR A 62 -13.17 -6.59 -4.35
C THR A 62 -11.78 -6.55 -4.96
N ALA A 63 -11.72 -6.50 -6.29
CA ALA A 63 -10.50 -6.16 -7.03
C ALA A 63 -10.62 -4.71 -7.48
N ASN A 64 -9.78 -3.82 -6.92
CA ASN A 64 -9.78 -2.39 -7.24
C ASN A 64 -8.47 -1.96 -7.90
N LYS A 65 -8.56 -1.05 -8.87
CA LYS A 65 -7.43 -0.35 -9.45
C LYS A 65 -7.65 1.15 -9.34
N ASN A 66 -6.83 1.78 -8.51
CA ASN A 66 -6.76 3.23 -8.37
C ASN A 66 -5.75 3.81 -9.36
N LYS A 67 -6.04 4.98 -9.93
CA LYS A 67 -5.13 5.68 -10.85
C LYS A 67 -5.35 7.20 -10.81
N ILE A 68 -4.26 7.94 -10.64
CA ILE A 68 -4.28 9.40 -10.83
C ILE A 68 -4.34 9.70 -12.33
N ILE A 69 -5.35 10.46 -12.74
CA ILE A 69 -5.58 10.86 -14.13
C ILE A 69 -5.02 12.24 -14.42
N LYS A 70 -5.11 13.16 -13.44
CA LYS A 70 -4.63 14.54 -13.57
C LYS A 70 -4.13 15.06 -12.22
N LEU A 71 -3.08 15.85 -12.28
CA LEU A 71 -2.56 16.63 -11.16
C LEU A 71 -2.68 18.14 -11.44
N ALA A 72 -2.50 18.94 -10.39
CA ALA A 72 -2.45 20.40 -10.47
C ALA A 72 -1.27 20.92 -11.30
N THR A 73 -0.19 20.17 -11.31
CA THR A 73 1.07 20.47 -11.97
C THR A 73 1.41 19.37 -12.97
N GLU A 74 2.18 19.70 -13.99
CA GLU A 74 2.71 18.69 -14.93
C GLU A 74 3.75 17.78 -14.24
N LYS A 75 4.36 18.26 -13.18
CA LYS A 75 5.36 17.51 -12.40
C LYS A 75 4.69 16.67 -11.32
N PRO A 76 5.24 15.48 -11.03
CA PRO A 76 4.82 14.70 -9.89
C PRO A 76 4.94 15.47 -8.57
N ILE A 77 4.11 15.13 -7.59
CA ILE A 77 4.18 15.67 -6.23
C ILE A 77 4.88 14.61 -5.37
N GLU A 78 6.09 14.93 -4.94
CA GLU A 78 6.90 14.05 -4.10
C GLU A 78 6.71 14.42 -2.63
N ASN A 79 6.47 13.41 -1.80
CA ASN A 79 6.46 13.50 -0.35
C ASN A 79 7.59 12.62 0.20
N THR A 80 7.76 12.59 1.52
CA THR A 80 8.86 11.87 2.16
C THR A 80 8.97 10.40 1.75
N LEU A 81 7.85 9.68 1.62
CA LEU A 81 7.83 8.24 1.33
C LEU A 81 6.94 7.88 0.13
N THR A 82 6.23 8.86 -0.44
CA THR A 82 5.23 8.62 -1.48
C THR A 82 5.35 9.61 -2.62
N ILE A 83 4.88 9.19 -3.80
CA ILE A 83 4.79 10.06 -4.97
C ILE A 83 3.36 10.05 -5.51
N ARG A 84 2.85 11.21 -5.90
CA ARG A 84 1.65 11.34 -6.70
C ARG A 84 2.06 11.69 -8.12
N LYS A 85 1.90 10.72 -9.00
CA LYS A 85 2.29 10.81 -10.42
C LYS A 85 1.11 10.36 -11.28
N VAL A 86 0.87 11.08 -12.36
CA VAL A 86 -0.17 10.67 -13.35
C VAL A 86 0.17 9.27 -13.86
N GLY A 87 -0.82 8.40 -13.85
CA GLY A 87 -0.68 7.01 -14.24
C GLY A 87 -0.49 6.03 -13.09
N GLU A 88 -0.04 6.50 -11.93
CA GLU A 88 0.18 5.71 -10.72
C GLU A 88 -1.00 5.75 -9.75
N ALA A 89 -1.02 4.83 -8.80
CA ALA A 89 -1.97 4.84 -7.70
C ALA A 89 -1.69 6.00 -6.72
N TYR A 90 -2.71 6.48 -6.02
CA TYR A 90 -2.59 7.62 -5.12
C TYR A 90 -1.58 7.37 -3.97
N ASN A 91 -1.58 6.14 -3.43
CA ASN A 91 -0.70 5.73 -2.32
C ASN A 91 0.53 4.95 -2.80
N THR A 92 1.20 5.46 -3.83
CA THR A 92 2.41 4.85 -4.38
C THR A 92 3.63 5.22 -3.54
N PHE A 93 4.34 4.22 -3.04
CA PHE A 93 5.60 4.39 -2.33
C PHE A 93 6.74 4.75 -3.29
N TYR A 94 7.54 5.72 -2.86
CA TYR A 94 8.66 6.26 -3.63
C TYR A 94 9.82 6.55 -2.69
N MET A 95 10.84 5.70 -2.78
CA MET A 95 11.98 5.72 -1.84
C MET A 95 13.19 4.99 -2.43
N PRO A 96 14.38 5.12 -1.85
CA PRO A 96 15.52 4.29 -2.21
C PRO A 96 15.19 2.80 -2.04
N GLU A 97 15.47 2.02 -3.07
CA GLU A 97 15.23 0.57 -3.05
C GLU A 97 16.52 -0.18 -2.70
N TYR A 98 16.46 -0.98 -1.66
CA TYR A 98 17.56 -1.82 -1.22
C TYR A 98 17.84 -2.93 -2.23
N ALA A 99 19.12 -3.10 -2.61
CA ALA A 99 19.57 -4.01 -3.66
C ALA A 99 20.41 -5.19 -3.11
N GLY A 100 20.38 -5.39 -1.80
CA GLY A 100 21.13 -6.46 -1.12
C GLY A 100 22.44 -5.99 -0.53
N VAL A 101 23.30 -6.95 -0.21
CA VAL A 101 24.64 -6.75 0.36
C VAL A 101 25.67 -7.08 -0.70
N ASP A 102 26.75 -6.31 -0.74
CA ASP A 102 27.92 -6.62 -1.55
C ASP A 102 28.60 -7.88 -0.97
N PRO A 103 28.72 -8.96 -1.75
CA PRO A 103 29.28 -10.22 -1.24
C PRO A 103 30.77 -10.16 -0.90
N GLU A 104 31.49 -9.15 -1.42
CA GLU A 104 32.94 -9.01 -1.17
C GLU A 104 33.22 -8.16 0.08
N THR A 105 32.40 -7.12 0.31
CA THR A 105 32.68 -6.14 1.37
C THR A 105 31.69 -6.19 2.53
N GLY A 106 30.54 -6.87 2.37
CA GLY A 106 29.46 -6.88 3.36
C GLY A 106 28.67 -5.56 3.47
N GLU A 107 28.92 -4.60 2.58
CA GLU A 107 28.25 -3.31 2.61
C GLU A 107 26.88 -3.36 1.95
N ALA A 108 25.92 -2.61 2.50
CA ALA A 108 24.59 -2.46 1.91
C ALA A 108 24.66 -1.76 0.56
N MET A 109 23.85 -2.22 -0.38
CA MET A 109 23.71 -1.62 -1.71
C MET A 109 22.26 -1.20 -1.98
N TRP A 110 22.12 -0.17 -2.79
CA TRP A 110 20.83 0.35 -3.28
C TRP A 110 20.86 0.43 -4.79
N TYR A 111 19.68 0.27 -5.41
CA TYR A 111 19.54 0.53 -6.83
C TYR A 111 19.70 2.03 -7.12
N LYS A 112 20.44 2.37 -8.19
CA LYS A 112 20.72 3.73 -8.59
C LYS A 112 19.69 4.24 -9.59
N GLY A 113 19.17 5.45 -9.34
CA GLY A 113 18.17 6.06 -10.22
C GLY A 113 16.79 5.44 -10.13
N GLN A 114 15.91 5.83 -11.05
CA GLN A 114 14.51 5.42 -11.04
C GLN A 114 14.25 4.06 -11.70
N GLU A 115 15.11 3.63 -12.58
CA GLU A 115 15.00 2.40 -13.36
C GLU A 115 16.38 1.75 -13.56
N GLY A 116 16.38 0.48 -13.98
CA GLY A 116 17.60 -0.27 -14.23
C GLY A 116 18.15 -1.00 -13.00
N ASP A 117 19.26 -1.71 -13.19
CA ASP A 117 19.85 -2.60 -12.17
C ASP A 117 21.22 -2.11 -11.67
N GLU A 118 21.62 -0.89 -12.04
CA GLU A 118 22.85 -0.28 -11.51
C GLU A 118 22.73 -0.10 -10.00
N LYS A 119 23.78 -0.47 -9.27
CA LYS A 119 23.82 -0.42 -7.81
C LYS A 119 24.87 0.56 -7.31
N THR A 120 24.62 1.11 -6.13
CA THR A 120 25.57 1.96 -5.42
C THR A 120 25.59 1.60 -3.93
N LYS A 121 26.72 1.80 -3.28
CA LYS A 121 26.89 1.69 -1.83
C LYS A 121 26.55 2.98 -1.10
N ASN A 122 26.37 4.08 -1.85
CA ASN A 122 26.04 5.38 -1.30
C ASN A 122 24.53 5.63 -1.46
N VAL A 123 23.79 5.60 -0.36
CA VAL A 123 22.33 5.82 -0.36
C VAL A 123 21.94 7.19 -0.92
N ASN A 124 22.81 8.20 -0.80
CA ASN A 124 22.54 9.53 -1.36
C ASN A 124 22.61 9.58 -2.90
N GLU A 125 23.26 8.59 -3.51
CA GLU A 125 23.34 8.42 -4.97
C GLU A 125 22.30 7.46 -5.51
N ALA A 126 21.62 6.70 -4.63
CA ALA A 126 20.65 5.69 -5.03
C ALA A 126 19.52 6.30 -5.86
N GLY A 127 19.02 7.45 -5.46
CA GLY A 127 17.79 8.01 -6.01
C GLY A 127 16.56 7.31 -5.44
N GLN A 128 15.39 7.83 -5.81
CA GLN A 128 14.11 7.29 -5.35
C GLN A 128 13.44 6.50 -6.49
N ARG A 129 12.78 5.41 -6.14
CA ARG A 129 12.08 4.50 -7.07
C ARG A 129 10.67 4.21 -6.59
N ILE A 130 9.79 3.85 -7.51
CA ILE A 130 8.47 3.31 -7.17
C ILE A 130 8.67 1.87 -6.70
N VAL A 131 8.48 1.64 -5.40
CA VAL A 131 8.65 0.32 -4.79
C VAL A 131 7.33 -0.43 -4.57
N GLY A 132 6.21 0.16 -4.94
CA GLY A 132 4.88 -0.42 -4.86
C GLY A 132 3.83 0.56 -4.35
N SER A 133 2.65 0.06 -4.00
CA SER A 133 1.55 0.87 -3.48
C SER A 133 0.98 0.29 -2.19
N ALA A 134 0.47 1.17 -1.31
CA ALA A 134 -0.32 0.76 -0.16
C ALA A 134 -1.74 0.33 -0.53
N ASP A 135 -2.20 0.63 -1.74
CA ASP A 135 -3.53 0.24 -2.19
C ASP A 135 -3.57 -1.26 -2.47
N PRO A 136 -4.52 -2.00 -1.85
CA PRO A 136 -4.67 -3.42 -2.10
C PRO A 136 -5.16 -3.68 -3.52
N LYS A 137 -4.64 -4.76 -4.12
CA LYS A 137 -5.11 -5.24 -5.42
C LYS A 137 -6.38 -6.07 -5.30
N PHE A 138 -6.50 -6.78 -4.17
CA PHE A 138 -7.65 -7.61 -3.86
C PHE A 138 -7.86 -7.66 -2.34
N TYR A 139 -9.12 -7.48 -1.91
CA TYR A 139 -9.50 -7.57 -0.51
C TYR A 139 -10.93 -8.09 -0.36
N GLY A 140 -11.25 -8.59 0.80
CA GLY A 140 -12.58 -9.12 1.05
C GLY A 140 -12.72 -9.81 2.38
N GLY A 141 -13.73 -10.65 2.48
CA GLY A 141 -14.03 -11.42 3.66
C GLY A 141 -14.62 -12.80 3.34
N PHE A 142 -14.40 -13.69 4.27
CA PHE A 142 -14.99 -15.03 4.24
C PHE A 142 -15.62 -15.32 5.60
N GLY A 143 -16.88 -15.76 5.58
CA GLY A 143 -17.62 -16.10 6.78
C GLY A 143 -18.30 -17.46 6.65
N MET A 144 -18.41 -18.18 7.77
CA MET A 144 -19.16 -19.42 7.89
C MET A 144 -20.00 -19.42 9.15
N ASN A 145 -21.21 -19.98 9.04
CA ASN A 145 -22.09 -20.24 10.17
C ASN A 145 -22.50 -21.72 10.17
N PHE A 146 -22.26 -22.37 11.28
CA PHE A 146 -22.68 -23.75 11.51
C PHE A 146 -23.69 -23.78 12.65
N LYS A 147 -24.74 -24.56 12.47
CA LYS A 147 -25.70 -24.87 13.54
C LYS A 147 -25.89 -26.38 13.62
N TYR A 148 -25.77 -26.93 14.79
CA TYR A 148 -25.97 -28.34 15.05
C TYR A 148 -26.64 -28.58 16.40
N LYS A 149 -27.88 -29.10 16.42
CA LYS A 149 -28.61 -29.50 17.63
C LYS A 149 -28.53 -28.49 18.80
N GLY A 150 -28.73 -27.19 18.52
CA GLY A 150 -28.70 -26.15 19.53
C GLY A 150 -27.31 -25.52 19.79
N PHE A 151 -26.26 -26.00 19.13
CA PHE A 151 -24.96 -25.34 19.08
C PHE A 151 -24.87 -24.46 17.84
N ASP A 152 -24.41 -23.21 18.03
CA ASP A 152 -24.12 -22.27 16.96
C ASP A 152 -22.63 -21.94 16.96
N PHE A 153 -21.98 -22.05 15.82
CA PHE A 153 -20.60 -21.62 15.63
C PHE A 153 -20.52 -20.71 14.40
N SER A 154 -19.95 -19.51 14.60
CA SER A 154 -19.70 -18.56 13.53
C SER A 154 -18.22 -18.18 13.48
N PHE A 155 -17.73 -18.03 12.27
CA PHE A 155 -16.37 -17.62 11.97
C PHE A 155 -16.40 -16.60 10.82
N ASP A 156 -15.80 -15.43 11.05
CA ASP A 156 -15.64 -14.39 10.05
C ASP A 156 -14.17 -13.96 9.99
N THR A 157 -13.67 -13.80 8.78
CA THR A 157 -12.32 -13.29 8.53
C THR A 157 -12.32 -12.25 7.43
N SER A 158 -11.34 -11.37 7.46
CA SER A 158 -11.03 -10.44 6.38
C SER A 158 -9.62 -10.66 5.88
N PHE A 159 -9.39 -10.34 4.61
CA PHE A 159 -8.08 -10.44 3.99
C PHE A 159 -7.82 -9.25 3.07
N THR A 160 -6.54 -8.92 2.93
CA THR A 160 -6.05 -7.86 2.06
C THR A 160 -4.78 -8.36 1.38
N LEU A 161 -4.72 -8.26 0.05
CA LEU A 161 -3.65 -8.84 -0.76
C LEU A 161 -3.07 -7.83 -1.75
N GLY A 162 -1.76 -7.94 -1.98
CA GLY A 162 -1.05 -7.22 -3.03
C GLY A 162 -0.72 -5.76 -2.71
N ASN A 163 -0.98 -5.30 -1.50
CA ASN A 163 -0.51 -4.01 -1.00
C ASN A 163 0.89 -4.12 -0.37
N LYS A 164 1.57 -2.99 -0.29
CA LYS A 164 2.79 -2.81 0.51
C LYS A 164 2.46 -2.06 1.79
N VAL A 165 3.24 -2.32 2.84
CA VAL A 165 3.12 -1.62 4.13
C VAL A 165 4.50 -1.10 4.52
N TYR A 166 4.60 0.17 4.86
CA TYR A 166 5.80 0.71 5.46
C TYR A 166 5.78 0.45 6.97
N ASN A 167 6.70 -0.38 7.44
CA ASN A 167 6.83 -0.69 8.86
C ASN A 167 7.72 0.36 9.55
N SER A 168 7.11 1.45 9.99
CA SER A 168 7.82 2.55 10.66
C SER A 168 8.42 2.15 12.01
N GLY A 169 7.77 1.25 12.74
CA GLY A 169 8.30 0.70 14.00
C GLY A 169 9.60 -0.06 13.76
N PHE A 170 9.60 -0.99 12.82
CA PHE A 170 10.80 -1.74 12.46
C PHE A 170 11.92 -0.82 11.94
N ALA A 171 11.57 0.16 11.07
CA ALA A 171 12.55 1.13 10.58
C ALA A 171 13.19 1.95 11.71
N PHE A 172 12.42 2.27 12.75
CA PHE A 172 12.90 2.95 13.94
C PHE A 172 13.83 2.05 14.77
N ASP A 173 13.42 0.81 15.02
CA ASP A 173 14.16 -0.16 15.82
C ASP A 173 15.48 -0.64 15.17
N MET A 174 15.61 -0.42 13.85
CA MET A 174 16.84 -0.69 13.08
C MET A 174 17.88 0.44 13.17
N GLN A 175 17.54 1.60 13.75
CA GLN A 175 18.44 2.75 13.85
C GLN A 175 19.36 2.61 15.08
N VAL A 176 20.49 1.99 14.88
CA VAL A 176 21.52 1.82 15.94
C VAL A 176 22.12 3.19 16.32
N GLY A 177 22.09 3.51 17.63
CA GLY A 177 22.76 4.68 18.17
C GLY A 177 22.08 6.02 17.95
N HIS A 178 20.90 6.04 17.34
CA HIS A 178 20.18 7.31 17.08
C HIS A 178 19.38 7.80 18.30
N TYR A 179 18.95 6.88 19.18
CA TYR A 179 18.24 7.22 20.41
C TYR A 179 18.82 6.45 21.59
N PHE A 180 19.21 7.20 22.65
CA PHE A 180 19.81 6.63 23.88
C PHE A 180 18.86 5.74 24.70
N LEU A 181 17.58 5.65 24.36
CA LEU A 181 16.54 5.06 25.22
C LEU A 181 15.62 4.05 24.55
N GLY A 182 15.88 3.64 23.31
CA GLY A 182 15.05 2.67 22.60
C GLY A 182 15.70 1.29 22.50
N PRO A 183 14.92 0.19 22.57
CA PRO A 183 15.42 -1.13 22.23
C PRO A 183 15.79 -1.16 20.75
N VAL A 184 16.90 -1.84 20.45
CA VAL A 184 17.31 -2.14 19.06
C VAL A 184 16.81 -3.53 18.73
N SER A 185 16.29 -3.71 17.51
CA SER A 185 15.84 -5.02 17.05
C SER A 185 16.97 -6.05 17.06
N ASN A 186 16.72 -7.26 17.56
CA ASN A 186 17.67 -8.37 17.49
C ASN A 186 18.12 -8.68 16.06
N TYR A 187 17.29 -8.36 15.06
CA TYR A 187 17.63 -8.51 13.64
C TYR A 187 18.94 -7.80 13.26
N VAL A 188 19.28 -6.69 13.93
CA VAL A 188 20.52 -5.94 13.69
C VAL A 188 21.75 -6.72 14.15
N TYR A 189 21.60 -7.60 15.15
CA TYR A 189 22.70 -8.40 15.68
C TYR A 189 22.87 -9.76 14.97
N ASP A 190 21.83 -10.22 14.29
CA ASP A 190 21.77 -11.54 13.66
C ASP A 190 22.14 -11.50 12.16
N ASN A 191 22.25 -10.29 11.57
CA ASN A 191 22.57 -10.02 10.17
C ASN A 191 23.57 -8.88 10.02
#